data_d022c2fb4ecc58fd484c7dfaeaf5c7bb
#
_entry.id   d022c2fb4ecc58fd484c7dfaeaf5c7bb
#
_cell.length_a   1.000
_cell.length_b   1.000
_cell.length_c   1.000
_cell.angle_alpha   90.00
_cell.angle_beta   90.00
_cell.angle_gamma   90.00
#
_symmetry.space_group_name_H-M   'P 1'
#
loop_
_entity.id
_entity.type
_entity.pdbx_description
1 polymer ?
#
loop_
_entity_poly.entity_id
_entity_poly.type
_entity_poly.pdbx_seq_one_letter_code
_entity_poly.pdbx_strand_id
1 'polypeptide(L)'
;MVVSPEYALKKPDLYQSRKIQLTSPILHIGSSVSRLNPFEYVQTDKKVYLPNQEALAKGLMHQGGRFLYDYIQAIEERQDITRLLRQAFGSEWWNATNADGQAIFPKDAISQKLTDEKITDLRPMIRNGMGQLFIPGSSIKGAMRTAITYYLLKYGDRYQVPSSKRVSEIEKTLRQKLGHLNQYQQKFLDDDLFMESLFSEFCLTYQERNFPGKGPNTDFLRALKVTDSDPLLESKIHNKRGQAIPINLPVVAEVIISSRFPDYIAKYKASIYAEMVRNVQTGFTLSLDTEMLSWFKHKQGMKIPFSNLDELLQICQEFTQEQWDYEHDYWQEIENNPKASGKNLDFNYIREFYEPEKSPYSLRLGWGSGMTGTTIGLLLKDELREEIRDTCGLKAPGFEAPKSRRTVINPNGEIKFVPGWVKFKTLY
;
A
#
# COMPACT_ATOMS: atom_id res chain seq x y z
N MET A 1 -19.56 -16.93 -44.95
CA MET A 1 -20.71 -17.12 -44.05
C MET A 1 -20.60 -16.10 -42.93
N VAL A 2 -21.48 -15.12 -42.91
CA VAL A 2 -21.59 -14.18 -41.81
C VAL A 2 -22.25 -14.95 -40.68
N VAL A 3 -21.52 -15.26 -39.61
CA VAL A 3 -22.07 -15.88 -38.39
C VAL A 3 -23.10 -14.92 -37.82
N SER A 4 -24.34 -15.37 -37.74
CA SER A 4 -25.45 -14.58 -37.21
C SER A 4 -25.16 -14.13 -35.76
N PRO A 5 -25.58 -12.93 -35.35
CA PRO A 5 -25.37 -12.40 -33.99
C PRO A 5 -25.91 -13.27 -32.85
N GLU A 6 -26.78 -14.23 -33.17
CA GLU A 6 -27.38 -15.15 -32.20
C GLU A 6 -26.40 -16.14 -31.56
N TYR A 7 -25.20 -16.31 -32.12
CA TYR A 7 -24.11 -17.14 -31.54
C TYR A 7 -23.02 -16.36 -30.80
N ALA A 8 -23.23 -15.08 -30.56
CA ALA A 8 -22.35 -14.36 -29.64
C ALA A 8 -22.42 -15.05 -28.27
N LEU A 9 -21.29 -15.55 -27.79
CA LEU A 9 -21.16 -16.14 -26.46
C LEU A 9 -21.72 -15.14 -25.43
N LYS A 10 -22.95 -15.38 -24.97
CA LYS A 10 -23.51 -14.63 -23.85
C LYS A 10 -22.62 -14.90 -22.63
N LYS A 11 -22.12 -13.82 -22.01
CA LYS A 11 -21.40 -13.92 -20.75
C LYS A 11 -22.34 -14.62 -19.76
N PRO A 12 -21.92 -15.72 -19.10
CA PRO A 12 -22.74 -16.38 -18.11
C PRO A 12 -23.19 -15.39 -17.03
N ASP A 13 -24.44 -15.38 -16.64
CA ASP A 13 -24.99 -14.54 -15.57
C ASP A 13 -24.31 -14.81 -14.21
N LEU A 14 -23.60 -15.91 -14.11
CA LEU A 14 -22.82 -16.37 -12.96
C LEU A 14 -21.45 -15.68 -12.82
N TYR A 15 -21.08 -14.82 -13.75
CA TYR A 15 -19.81 -14.11 -13.72
C TYR A 15 -20.04 -12.60 -13.60
N GLN A 16 -19.76 -12.03 -12.43
CA GLN A 16 -19.87 -10.59 -12.20
C GLN A 16 -18.53 -9.92 -12.53
N SER A 17 -18.57 -8.79 -13.22
CA SER A 17 -17.41 -7.97 -13.50
C SER A 17 -17.79 -6.50 -13.45
N ARG A 18 -16.97 -5.70 -12.75
CA ARG A 18 -17.17 -4.25 -12.61
C ARG A 18 -15.87 -3.50 -12.85
N LYS A 19 -15.94 -2.44 -13.63
CA LYS A 19 -14.85 -1.46 -13.70
C LYS A 19 -14.99 -0.52 -12.51
N ILE A 20 -13.92 -0.40 -11.74
CA ILE A 20 -13.87 0.41 -10.52
C ILE A 20 -12.92 1.59 -10.76
N GLN A 21 -13.38 2.80 -10.51
CA GLN A 21 -12.53 3.96 -10.34
C GLN A 21 -12.01 3.99 -8.91
N LEU A 22 -10.69 4.08 -8.77
CA LEU A 22 -10.00 4.25 -7.50
C LEU A 22 -9.50 5.68 -7.40
N THR A 23 -9.78 6.34 -6.29
CA THR A 23 -9.24 7.66 -5.96
C THR A 23 -8.58 7.66 -4.59
N SER A 24 -7.52 8.46 -4.41
CA SER A 24 -6.84 8.64 -3.12
C SER A 24 -6.22 10.03 -3.04
N PRO A 25 -6.22 10.68 -1.85
CA PRO A 25 -5.50 11.94 -1.66
C PRO A 25 -4.00 11.80 -1.87
N ILE A 26 -3.41 10.72 -1.31
CA ILE A 26 -1.99 10.38 -1.45
C ILE A 26 -1.77 8.89 -1.21
N LEU A 27 -0.95 8.27 -2.04
CA LEU A 27 -0.71 6.83 -2.00
C LEU A 27 0.75 6.49 -2.24
N HIS A 28 1.24 5.50 -1.50
CA HIS A 28 2.53 4.82 -1.72
C HIS A 28 2.33 3.32 -1.69
N ILE A 29 2.64 2.66 -2.79
CA ILE A 29 2.74 1.20 -2.85
C ILE A 29 4.22 0.86 -2.96
N GLY A 30 4.74 0.14 -1.96
CA GLY A 30 6.17 -0.21 -1.91
C GLY A 30 6.62 -1.07 -3.07
N SER A 31 7.86 -0.89 -3.50
CA SER A 31 8.52 -1.75 -4.48
C SER A 31 9.25 -2.92 -3.81
N SER A 32 9.85 -3.81 -4.60
CA SER A 32 10.75 -4.85 -4.11
C SER A 32 12.00 -4.27 -3.43
N VAL A 33 12.44 -3.09 -3.86
CA VAL A 33 13.52 -2.33 -3.25
C VAL A 33 12.95 -1.44 -2.17
N SER A 34 13.33 -1.67 -0.93
CA SER A 34 12.79 -0.91 0.21
C SER A 34 13.37 0.49 0.36
N ARG A 35 14.58 0.73 -0.18
CA ARG A 35 15.32 1.99 -0.06
C ARG A 35 16.33 2.13 -1.20
N LEU A 36 16.41 3.32 -1.78
CA LEU A 36 17.44 3.72 -2.76
C LEU A 36 18.56 4.48 -2.05
N ASN A 37 19.79 4.26 -2.52
CA ASN A 37 20.97 4.98 -2.08
C ASN A 37 21.14 6.31 -2.85
N PRO A 38 21.96 7.26 -2.36
CA PRO A 38 22.13 8.57 -3.00
C PRO A 38 22.61 8.56 -4.45
N PHE A 39 23.27 7.50 -4.91
CA PHE A 39 23.68 7.33 -6.33
C PHE A 39 22.58 6.77 -7.23
N GLU A 40 21.52 6.21 -6.66
CA GLU A 40 20.39 5.62 -7.41
C GLU A 40 19.29 6.65 -7.73
N TYR A 41 19.37 7.85 -7.19
CA TYR A 41 18.50 8.98 -7.50
C TYR A 41 19.29 10.29 -7.50
N VAL A 42 18.77 11.27 -8.18
CA VAL A 42 19.35 12.62 -8.19
C VAL A 42 18.29 13.63 -7.77
N GLN A 43 18.64 14.56 -6.89
CA GLN A 43 17.72 15.57 -6.41
C GLN A 43 18.18 16.99 -6.77
N THR A 44 17.20 17.81 -7.10
CA THR A 44 17.32 19.28 -7.16
C THR A 44 16.44 19.89 -6.09
N ASP A 45 16.37 21.21 -6.00
CA ASP A 45 15.50 21.89 -5.03
C ASP A 45 14.01 21.56 -5.26
N LYS A 46 13.61 21.26 -6.50
CA LYS A 46 12.20 21.08 -6.88
C LYS A 46 11.84 19.65 -7.34
N LYS A 47 12.82 18.85 -7.72
CA LYS A 47 12.55 17.56 -8.35
C LYS A 47 13.52 16.46 -7.88
N VAL A 48 13.03 15.22 -7.96
CA VAL A 48 13.81 14.00 -7.81
C VAL A 48 13.72 13.20 -9.11
N TYR A 49 14.85 12.70 -9.56
CA TYR A 49 15.02 12.00 -10.83
C TYR A 49 15.55 10.59 -10.54
N LEU A 50 14.88 9.59 -11.07
CA LEU A 50 15.35 8.21 -11.03
C LEU A 50 15.97 7.87 -12.41
N PRO A 51 17.27 7.63 -12.50
CA PRO A 51 17.91 7.30 -13.78
C PRO A 51 17.54 5.89 -14.26
N ASN A 52 17.45 5.74 -15.57
CA ASN A 52 17.61 4.44 -16.19
C ASN A 52 19.10 4.09 -16.09
N GLN A 53 19.43 3.13 -15.22
CA GLN A 53 20.82 2.79 -14.87
C GLN A 53 21.65 2.35 -16.09
N GLU A 54 21.05 1.59 -17.01
CA GLU A 54 21.71 1.14 -18.22
C GLU A 54 21.98 2.32 -19.17
N ALA A 55 20.97 3.18 -19.39
CA ALA A 55 21.12 4.37 -20.22
C ALA A 55 22.15 5.34 -19.65
N LEU A 56 22.19 5.50 -18.31
CA LEU A 56 23.18 6.31 -17.61
C LEU A 56 24.60 5.77 -17.82
N ALA A 57 24.82 4.48 -17.58
CA ALA A 57 26.13 3.86 -17.77
C ALA A 57 26.65 3.99 -19.22
N LYS A 58 25.79 3.71 -20.21
CA LYS A 58 26.11 3.89 -21.64
C LYS A 58 26.40 5.35 -21.97
N GLY A 59 25.60 6.27 -21.45
CA GLY A 59 25.79 7.71 -21.64
C GLY A 59 27.12 8.21 -21.07
N LEU A 60 27.45 7.83 -19.84
CA LEU A 60 28.73 8.17 -19.20
C LEU A 60 29.95 7.57 -19.96
N MET A 61 29.82 6.33 -20.40
CA MET A 61 30.88 5.68 -21.22
C MET A 61 31.11 6.42 -22.53
N HIS A 62 30.04 6.92 -23.16
CA HIS A 62 30.13 7.70 -24.41
C HIS A 62 30.81 9.06 -24.20
N GLN A 63 30.56 9.72 -23.05
CA GLN A 63 31.22 10.99 -22.68
C GLN A 63 32.72 10.80 -22.32
N GLY A 64 33.15 9.56 -22.08
CA GLY A 64 34.52 9.19 -21.80
C GLY A 64 34.65 8.19 -20.66
N GLY A 65 35.54 7.21 -20.81
CA GLY A 65 35.72 6.11 -19.85
C GLY A 65 36.02 6.57 -18.41
N ARG A 66 36.58 7.77 -18.22
CA ARG A 66 36.80 8.37 -16.93
C ARG A 66 35.46 8.61 -16.17
N PHE A 67 34.43 9.12 -16.85
CA PHE A 67 33.13 9.37 -16.22
C PHE A 67 32.44 8.09 -15.75
N LEU A 68 32.58 6.99 -16.50
CA LEU A 68 32.10 5.69 -16.05
C LEU A 68 32.87 5.19 -14.82
N TYR A 69 34.18 5.37 -14.78
CA TYR A 69 35.00 5.01 -13.64
C TYR A 69 34.61 5.83 -12.40
N ASP A 70 34.49 7.15 -12.52
CA ASP A 70 34.05 8.05 -11.44
C ASP A 70 32.63 7.67 -10.94
N TYR A 71 31.74 7.18 -11.83
CA TYR A 71 30.44 6.67 -11.45
C TYR A 71 30.52 5.38 -10.64
N ILE A 72 31.39 4.44 -11.04
CA ILE A 72 31.62 3.20 -10.29
C ILE A 72 32.17 3.53 -8.88
N GLN A 73 33.11 4.46 -8.78
CA GLN A 73 33.60 4.94 -7.48
C GLN A 73 32.47 5.54 -6.61
N ALA A 74 31.60 6.37 -7.20
CA ALA A 74 30.48 6.95 -6.48
C ALA A 74 29.50 5.88 -5.95
N ILE A 75 29.32 4.76 -6.69
CA ILE A 75 28.52 3.62 -6.23
C ILE A 75 29.19 2.94 -5.01
N GLU A 76 30.49 2.64 -5.11
CA GLU A 76 31.25 1.99 -4.04
C GLU A 76 31.26 2.82 -2.76
N GLU A 77 31.42 4.14 -2.89
CA GLU A 77 31.43 5.09 -1.78
C GLU A 77 30.03 5.59 -1.36
N ARG A 78 28.96 5.15 -2.05
CA ARG A 78 27.56 5.56 -1.83
C ARG A 78 27.35 7.07 -1.89
N GLN A 79 27.99 7.74 -2.81
CA GLN A 79 27.96 9.19 -2.97
C GLN A 79 26.86 9.67 -3.92
N ASP A 80 26.49 10.95 -3.77
CA ASP A 80 25.63 11.68 -4.70
C ASP A 80 26.35 11.94 -6.03
N ILE A 81 25.69 11.64 -7.14
CA ILE A 81 26.26 11.74 -8.50
C ILE A 81 25.94 13.05 -9.22
N THR A 82 25.29 14.02 -8.58
CA THR A 82 24.85 15.27 -9.22
C THR A 82 26.01 16.04 -9.85
N ARG A 83 27.17 16.08 -9.18
CA ARG A 83 28.37 16.76 -9.68
C ARG A 83 28.93 16.06 -10.93
N LEU A 84 28.99 14.75 -10.90
CA LEU A 84 29.41 13.91 -12.03
C LEU A 84 28.51 14.16 -13.26
N LEU A 85 27.20 14.18 -13.08
CA LEU A 85 26.25 14.42 -14.16
C LEU A 85 26.42 15.80 -14.78
N ARG A 86 26.63 16.84 -13.97
CA ARG A 86 26.91 18.18 -14.50
C ARG A 86 28.20 18.25 -15.31
N GLN A 87 29.23 17.53 -14.91
CA GLN A 87 30.49 17.47 -15.63
C GLN A 87 30.37 16.70 -16.94
N ALA A 88 29.61 15.59 -16.95
CA ALA A 88 29.47 14.73 -18.12
C ALA A 88 28.46 15.29 -19.13
N PHE A 89 27.34 15.85 -18.69
CA PHE A 89 26.21 16.20 -19.54
C PHE A 89 25.83 17.71 -19.48
N GLY A 90 26.55 18.52 -18.71
CA GLY A 90 26.30 19.95 -18.59
C GLY A 90 25.19 20.32 -17.60
N SER A 91 24.77 21.62 -17.64
CA SER A 91 23.79 22.17 -16.70
C SER A 91 22.41 21.54 -16.80
N GLU A 92 22.01 21.08 -17.97
CA GLU A 92 20.71 20.44 -18.24
C GLU A 92 20.79 18.91 -18.31
N TRP A 93 21.65 18.31 -17.51
CA TRP A 93 21.89 16.86 -17.45
C TRP A 93 20.62 16.00 -17.40
N TRP A 94 19.50 16.52 -16.86
CA TRP A 94 18.22 15.80 -16.79
C TRP A 94 17.55 15.56 -18.14
N ASN A 95 17.97 16.27 -19.19
CA ASN A 95 17.53 16.08 -20.58
C ASN A 95 18.47 15.16 -21.37
N ALA A 96 19.53 14.64 -20.74
CA ALA A 96 20.53 13.85 -21.42
C ALA A 96 19.96 12.51 -21.94
N THR A 97 20.50 12.11 -23.10
CA THR A 97 20.24 10.81 -23.73
C THR A 97 21.55 10.04 -23.87
N ASN A 98 21.47 8.73 -23.93
CA ASN A 98 22.62 7.89 -24.33
C ASN A 98 22.83 7.94 -25.86
N ALA A 99 23.86 7.22 -26.35
CA ALA A 99 24.18 7.12 -27.77
C ALA A 99 23.05 6.52 -28.64
N ASP A 100 22.18 5.72 -28.02
CA ASP A 100 21.01 5.08 -28.67
C ASP A 100 19.80 6.01 -28.69
N GLY A 101 19.91 7.25 -28.20
CA GLY A 101 18.80 8.22 -28.09
C GLY A 101 17.82 7.96 -26.93
N GLN A 102 18.14 7.01 -26.02
CA GLN A 102 17.30 6.73 -24.86
C GLN A 102 17.52 7.79 -23.78
N ALA A 103 16.42 8.29 -23.21
CA ALA A 103 16.49 9.23 -22.09
C ALA A 103 17.14 8.59 -20.86
N ILE A 104 18.15 9.26 -20.29
CA ILE A 104 18.79 8.83 -19.04
C ILE A 104 17.79 9.02 -17.87
N PHE A 105 16.99 10.07 -17.91
CA PHE A 105 15.94 10.37 -16.95
C PHE A 105 14.56 10.38 -17.63
N PRO A 106 13.89 9.22 -17.75
CA PRO A 106 12.56 9.15 -18.35
C PRO A 106 11.55 10.04 -17.61
N LYS A 107 10.60 10.62 -18.34
CA LYS A 107 9.57 11.51 -17.74
C LYS A 107 8.80 10.85 -16.61
N ASP A 108 8.46 9.56 -16.77
CA ASP A 108 7.71 8.79 -15.76
C ASP A 108 8.54 8.48 -14.50
N ALA A 109 9.85 8.77 -14.53
CA ALA A 109 10.79 8.61 -13.41
C ALA A 109 11.18 9.94 -12.75
N ILE A 110 10.40 11.01 -12.96
CA ILE A 110 10.61 12.33 -12.38
C ILE A 110 9.47 12.65 -11.44
N SER A 111 9.79 12.93 -10.18
CA SER A 111 8.83 13.27 -9.13
C SER A 111 9.06 14.71 -8.64
N GLN A 112 8.00 15.43 -8.26
CA GLN A 112 8.12 16.73 -7.60
C GLN A 112 8.59 16.52 -6.16
N LYS A 113 9.49 17.37 -5.68
CA LYS A 113 9.95 17.38 -4.30
C LYS A 113 9.00 18.21 -3.44
N LEU A 114 8.38 17.59 -2.44
CA LEU A 114 7.45 18.24 -1.48
C LEU A 114 8.10 18.55 -0.13
N THR A 115 9.41 18.68 -0.07
CA THR A 115 10.14 19.05 1.15
C THR A 115 11.36 19.86 0.76
N ASP A 116 11.73 20.82 1.58
CA ASP A 116 12.97 21.59 1.42
C ASP A 116 14.18 20.83 1.99
N GLU A 117 13.93 19.79 2.77
CA GLU A 117 14.97 18.97 3.36
C GLU A 117 15.77 18.17 2.31
N LYS A 118 17.03 17.91 2.59
CA LYS A 118 17.82 16.98 1.79
C LYS A 118 17.32 15.56 1.98
N ILE A 119 16.96 14.89 0.89
CA ILE A 119 16.58 13.49 0.93
C ILE A 119 17.82 12.65 1.19
N THR A 120 17.82 11.90 2.27
CA THR A 120 18.96 11.06 2.71
C THR A 120 18.77 9.59 2.34
N ASP A 121 17.53 9.14 2.29
CA ASP A 121 17.13 7.84 1.79
C ASP A 121 15.76 7.96 1.10
N LEU A 122 15.58 7.30 -0.02
CA LEU A 122 14.35 7.35 -0.79
C LEU A 122 13.69 5.98 -0.84
N ARG A 123 12.42 5.91 -0.42
CA ARG A 123 11.58 4.73 -0.64
C ARG A 123 10.89 4.86 -1.98
N PRO A 124 11.25 4.03 -2.98
CA PRO A 124 10.62 4.11 -4.29
C PRO A 124 9.24 3.46 -4.27
N MET A 125 8.34 3.96 -5.10
CA MET A 125 7.06 3.32 -5.38
C MET A 125 7.21 2.26 -6.48
N ILE A 126 6.33 1.26 -6.48
CA ILE A 126 6.34 0.18 -7.48
C ILE A 126 6.05 0.72 -8.89
N ARG A 127 6.72 0.12 -9.87
CA ARG A 127 6.58 0.43 -11.30
C ARG A 127 6.34 -0.85 -12.11
N ASN A 128 5.59 -0.71 -13.20
CA ASN A 128 5.41 -1.78 -14.17
C ASN A 128 6.66 -1.97 -15.05
N GLY A 129 6.64 -2.93 -15.95
CA GLY A 129 7.77 -3.20 -16.86
C GLY A 129 8.10 -2.06 -17.84
N MET A 130 7.23 -1.06 -17.97
CA MET A 130 7.44 0.16 -18.76
C MET A 130 7.97 1.34 -17.91
N GLY A 131 8.24 1.13 -16.62
CA GLY A 131 8.72 2.15 -15.71
C GLY A 131 7.62 3.06 -15.14
N GLN A 132 6.35 2.77 -15.38
CA GLN A 132 5.23 3.60 -14.97
C GLN A 132 4.71 3.19 -13.58
N LEU A 133 4.34 4.16 -12.76
CA LEU A 133 3.71 3.94 -11.47
C LEU A 133 2.32 3.31 -11.66
N PHE A 134 1.96 2.35 -10.81
CA PHE A 134 0.66 1.69 -10.84
C PHE A 134 0.32 1.09 -9.49
N ILE A 135 -0.90 0.57 -9.35
CA ILE A 135 -1.35 -0.16 -8.16
C ILE A 135 -1.53 -1.63 -8.55
N PRO A 136 -0.71 -2.55 -8.05
CA PRO A 136 -0.89 -3.98 -8.32
C PRO A 136 -2.24 -4.49 -7.84
N GLY A 137 -2.91 -5.28 -8.66
CA GLY A 137 -4.14 -5.96 -8.29
C GLY A 137 -3.96 -6.89 -7.08
N SER A 138 -2.76 -7.45 -6.93
CA SER A 138 -2.39 -8.23 -5.74
C SER A 138 -2.40 -7.40 -4.44
N SER A 139 -2.01 -6.12 -4.49
CA SER A 139 -2.08 -5.22 -3.33
C SER A 139 -3.53 -4.91 -2.95
N ILE A 140 -4.40 -4.67 -3.94
CA ILE A 140 -5.83 -4.45 -3.71
C ILE A 140 -6.47 -5.72 -3.15
N LYS A 141 -6.21 -6.86 -3.79
CA LYS A 141 -6.74 -8.17 -3.35
C LYS A 141 -6.24 -8.56 -1.96
N GLY A 142 -4.98 -8.24 -1.63
CA GLY A 142 -4.40 -8.45 -0.30
C GLY A 142 -5.14 -7.67 0.78
N ALA A 143 -5.45 -6.39 0.54
CA ALA A 143 -6.25 -5.58 1.47
C ALA A 143 -7.70 -6.11 1.61
N MET A 144 -8.33 -6.55 0.51
CA MET A 144 -9.64 -7.22 0.57
C MET A 144 -9.57 -8.53 1.38
N ARG A 145 -8.49 -9.31 1.22
CA ARG A 145 -8.26 -10.53 2.01
C ARG A 145 -8.21 -10.23 3.51
N THR A 146 -7.50 -9.19 3.92
CA THR A 146 -7.45 -8.74 5.31
C THR A 146 -8.83 -8.33 5.83
N ALA A 147 -9.60 -7.58 5.03
CA ALA A 147 -10.97 -7.20 5.37
C ALA A 147 -11.89 -8.42 5.56
N ILE A 148 -11.80 -9.40 4.66
CA ILE A 148 -12.55 -10.66 4.76
C ILE A 148 -12.15 -11.46 6.01
N THR A 149 -10.86 -11.54 6.31
CA THR A 149 -10.33 -12.20 7.52
C THR A 149 -10.91 -11.55 8.78
N TYR A 150 -10.81 -10.22 8.87
CA TYR A 150 -11.37 -9.45 9.97
C TYR A 150 -12.86 -9.73 10.15
N TYR A 151 -13.63 -9.66 9.06
CA TYR A 151 -15.08 -9.86 9.06
C TYR A 151 -15.48 -11.28 9.48
N LEU A 152 -14.80 -12.31 8.96
CA LEU A 152 -15.03 -13.70 9.36
C LEU A 152 -14.77 -13.93 10.86
N LEU A 153 -13.70 -13.36 11.39
CA LEU A 153 -13.34 -13.49 12.79
C LEU A 153 -14.28 -12.72 13.73
N LYS A 154 -14.68 -11.51 13.31
CA LYS A 154 -15.67 -10.67 14.05
C LYS A 154 -17.03 -11.36 14.16
N TYR A 155 -17.47 -12.01 13.09
CA TYR A 155 -18.76 -12.69 13.01
C TYR A 155 -18.63 -14.22 12.98
N GLY A 156 -17.71 -14.77 13.77
CA GLY A 156 -17.33 -16.18 13.75
C GLY A 156 -18.49 -17.17 13.93
N ASP A 157 -19.49 -16.83 14.74
CA ASP A 157 -20.68 -17.68 14.93
C ASP A 157 -21.58 -17.67 13.68
N ARG A 158 -21.81 -16.53 13.07
CA ARG A 158 -22.63 -16.37 11.85
C ARG A 158 -22.08 -17.20 10.69
N TYR A 159 -20.75 -17.23 10.54
CA TYR A 159 -20.07 -17.91 9.44
C TYR A 159 -19.53 -19.30 9.83
N GLN A 160 -19.87 -19.77 11.02
CA GLN A 160 -19.47 -21.09 11.52
C GLN A 160 -17.94 -21.27 11.48
N VAL A 161 -17.20 -20.21 11.83
CA VAL A 161 -15.74 -20.29 11.93
C VAL A 161 -15.39 -21.31 13.03
N PRO A 162 -14.56 -22.32 12.72
CA PRO A 162 -14.15 -23.34 13.70
C PRO A 162 -13.61 -22.73 14.97
N SER A 163 -13.93 -23.30 16.13
CA SER A 163 -13.49 -22.76 17.44
C SER A 163 -11.98 -22.62 17.55
N SER A 164 -11.24 -23.54 16.95
CA SER A 164 -9.76 -23.52 16.89
C SER A 164 -9.17 -22.35 16.09
N LYS A 165 -10.00 -21.63 15.33
CA LYS A 165 -9.58 -20.49 14.47
C LYS A 165 -10.17 -19.16 14.93
N ARG A 166 -10.85 -19.12 16.05
CA ARG A 166 -11.43 -17.90 16.60
C ARG A 166 -10.39 -17.04 17.29
N VAL A 167 -10.71 -15.76 17.46
CA VAL A 167 -9.81 -14.76 18.05
C VAL A 167 -9.20 -15.23 19.37
N SER A 168 -9.99 -15.83 20.27
CA SER A 168 -9.50 -16.34 21.57
C SER A 168 -8.39 -17.40 21.42
N GLU A 169 -8.50 -18.30 20.46
CA GLU A 169 -7.48 -19.34 20.24
C GLU A 169 -6.27 -18.76 19.46
N ILE A 170 -6.50 -17.78 18.59
CA ILE A 170 -5.43 -17.03 17.93
C ILE A 170 -4.60 -16.30 19.00
N GLU A 171 -5.23 -15.57 19.93
CA GLU A 171 -4.54 -14.86 21.02
C GLU A 171 -3.72 -15.82 21.90
N LYS A 172 -4.33 -16.95 22.28
CA LYS A 172 -3.64 -17.99 23.08
C LYS A 172 -2.41 -18.54 22.34
N THR A 173 -2.57 -18.86 21.06
CA THR A 173 -1.47 -19.41 20.24
C THR A 173 -0.37 -18.37 20.02
N LEU A 174 -0.73 -17.09 19.83
CA LEU A 174 0.23 -15.98 19.71
C LEU A 174 1.06 -15.87 20.99
N ARG A 175 0.44 -15.84 22.17
CA ARG A 175 1.17 -15.79 23.46
C ARG A 175 2.11 -16.96 23.66
N GLN A 176 1.70 -18.17 23.28
CA GLN A 176 2.55 -19.35 23.38
C GLN A 176 3.75 -19.30 22.44
N LYS A 177 3.56 -18.79 21.23
CA LYS A 177 4.60 -18.77 20.20
C LYS A 177 5.57 -17.60 20.34
N LEU A 178 5.12 -16.41 20.78
CA LEU A 178 5.94 -15.21 20.85
C LEU A 178 7.22 -15.40 21.68
N GLY A 179 7.17 -16.19 22.76
CA GLY A 179 8.35 -16.48 23.61
C GLY A 179 9.38 -17.42 22.99
N HIS A 180 9.05 -18.12 21.90
CA HIS A 180 9.88 -19.20 21.33
C HIS A 180 10.37 -18.95 19.90
N LEU A 181 9.88 -17.88 19.24
CA LEU A 181 10.22 -17.59 17.84
C LEU A 181 11.46 -16.72 17.73
N ASN A 182 12.34 -17.05 16.78
CA ASN A 182 13.38 -16.11 16.35
C ASN A 182 12.76 -14.99 15.50
N GLN A 183 13.47 -13.87 15.34
CA GLN A 183 12.98 -12.68 14.61
C GLN A 183 12.51 -12.97 13.17
N TYR A 184 13.07 -13.98 12.52
CA TYR A 184 12.70 -14.37 11.16
C TYR A 184 11.38 -15.13 11.13
N GLN A 185 11.15 -16.04 12.07
CA GLN A 185 9.90 -16.81 12.17
C GLN A 185 8.71 -15.92 12.60
N GLN A 186 8.97 -14.89 13.39
CA GLN A 186 7.94 -13.95 13.84
C GLN A 186 7.32 -13.15 12.67
N LYS A 187 8.08 -12.94 11.59
CA LYS A 187 7.63 -12.14 10.44
C LYS A 187 6.46 -12.76 9.66
N PHE A 188 6.32 -14.09 9.68
CA PHE A 188 5.31 -14.82 8.90
C PHE A 188 4.27 -15.53 9.80
N LEU A 189 4.29 -15.24 11.09
CA LEU A 189 3.43 -15.90 12.05
C LEU A 189 1.93 -15.67 11.80
N ASP A 190 1.57 -14.50 11.32
CA ASP A 190 0.22 -14.12 10.98
C ASP A 190 -0.32 -14.86 9.75
N ASP A 191 0.51 -15.07 8.73
CA ASP A 191 0.13 -15.85 7.54
C ASP A 191 -0.29 -17.27 7.93
N ASP A 192 0.52 -17.95 8.73
CA ASP A 192 0.27 -19.33 9.17
C ASP A 192 -0.96 -19.44 10.08
N LEU A 193 -1.14 -18.50 11.01
CA LEU A 193 -2.14 -18.64 12.07
C LEU A 193 -3.56 -18.31 11.61
N PHE A 194 -3.74 -17.28 10.80
CA PHE A 194 -5.09 -16.83 10.46
C PHE A 194 -5.29 -16.43 8.99
N MET A 195 -4.26 -15.94 8.30
CA MET A 195 -4.45 -15.57 6.90
C MET A 195 -4.57 -16.80 6.00
N GLU A 196 -3.68 -17.78 6.12
CA GLU A 196 -3.72 -18.97 5.29
C GLU A 196 -4.80 -19.95 5.76
N SER A 197 -4.89 -20.21 7.06
CA SER A 197 -5.76 -21.24 7.63
C SER A 197 -7.26 -20.98 7.40
N LEU A 198 -7.71 -19.71 7.34
CA LEU A 198 -9.11 -19.36 7.08
C LEU A 198 -9.50 -19.51 5.60
N PHE A 199 -8.54 -19.51 4.69
CA PHE A 199 -8.80 -19.59 3.25
C PHE A 199 -8.47 -20.94 2.64
N SER A 200 -7.50 -21.67 3.19
CA SER A 200 -6.92 -22.86 2.56
C SER A 200 -7.59 -24.19 2.96
N GLU A 201 -8.55 -24.21 3.88
CA GLU A 201 -9.27 -25.43 4.27
C GLU A 201 -10.59 -25.66 3.53
N PHE A 202 -10.81 -24.93 2.46
CA PHE A 202 -11.87 -25.23 1.53
C PHE A 202 -11.44 -26.33 0.55
N CYS A 203 -12.40 -26.95 -0.09
CA CYS A 203 -12.20 -27.91 -1.16
C CYS A 203 -13.11 -27.53 -2.32
N LEU A 204 -12.56 -27.50 -3.51
CA LEU A 204 -13.34 -27.29 -4.72
C LEU A 204 -14.11 -28.58 -5.00
N THR A 205 -15.45 -28.51 -4.95
CA THR A 205 -16.36 -29.64 -5.22
C THR A 205 -17.20 -29.30 -6.43
N TYR A 206 -17.02 -30.05 -7.51
CA TYR A 206 -17.78 -29.88 -8.76
C TYR A 206 -18.34 -31.23 -9.21
N GLN A 207 -19.64 -31.30 -9.50
CA GLN A 207 -20.34 -32.53 -9.91
C GLN A 207 -20.00 -33.71 -9.00
N GLU A 208 -20.13 -33.51 -7.68
CA GLU A 208 -19.85 -34.50 -6.62
C GLU A 208 -18.38 -34.99 -6.55
N ARG A 209 -17.50 -34.44 -7.39
CA ARG A 209 -16.07 -34.73 -7.34
C ARG A 209 -15.35 -33.67 -6.53
N ASN A 210 -14.60 -34.12 -5.53
CA ASN A 210 -13.69 -33.28 -4.77
C ASN A 210 -12.36 -33.18 -5.51
N PHE A 211 -11.85 -31.98 -5.68
CA PHE A 211 -10.51 -31.72 -6.19
C PHE A 211 -9.57 -31.49 -5.00
N PRO A 212 -8.96 -32.56 -4.48
CA PRO A 212 -8.04 -32.45 -3.36
C PRO A 212 -6.75 -31.78 -3.83
N GLY A 213 -6.10 -31.07 -2.94
CA GLY A 213 -4.81 -30.47 -3.20
C GLY A 213 -4.58 -29.26 -2.30
N LYS A 214 -3.30 -28.87 -2.17
CA LYS A 214 -2.92 -27.61 -1.54
C LYS A 214 -2.90 -26.50 -2.60
N GLY A 215 -3.02 -25.26 -2.17
CA GLY A 215 -2.91 -24.10 -3.05
C GLY A 215 -4.23 -23.64 -3.69
N PRO A 216 -4.30 -23.34 -4.99
CA PRO A 216 -5.45 -22.65 -5.59
C PRO A 216 -6.79 -23.38 -5.46
N ASN A 217 -6.78 -24.70 -5.31
CA ASN A 217 -8.00 -25.51 -5.17
C ASN A 217 -8.56 -25.51 -3.74
N THR A 218 -7.90 -24.88 -2.80
CA THR A 218 -8.32 -24.79 -1.40
C THR A 218 -8.64 -23.37 -0.97
N ASP A 219 -8.27 -22.36 -1.76
CA ASP A 219 -8.50 -20.95 -1.48
C ASP A 219 -9.68 -20.41 -2.31
N PHE A 220 -10.80 -20.09 -1.67
CA PHE A 220 -11.99 -19.60 -2.35
C PHE A 220 -11.80 -18.23 -3.03
N LEU A 221 -10.79 -17.43 -2.63
CA LEU A 221 -10.45 -16.20 -3.32
C LEU A 221 -9.88 -16.44 -4.73
N ARG A 222 -9.67 -17.68 -5.14
CA ARG A 222 -9.43 -18.00 -6.55
C ARG A 222 -10.56 -17.52 -7.46
N ALA A 223 -11.80 -17.54 -6.97
CA ALA A 223 -12.96 -17.04 -7.70
C ALA A 223 -12.95 -15.51 -7.89
N LEU A 224 -12.18 -14.78 -7.07
CA LEU A 224 -12.04 -13.33 -7.15
C LEU A 224 -10.80 -12.96 -7.97
N LYS A 225 -10.99 -12.15 -9.03
CA LYS A 225 -9.93 -11.60 -9.87
C LYS A 225 -9.89 -10.09 -9.73
N VAL A 226 -8.71 -9.54 -9.51
CA VAL A 226 -8.44 -8.11 -9.41
C VAL A 226 -7.32 -7.79 -10.38
N THR A 227 -7.57 -6.94 -11.37
CA THR A 227 -6.53 -6.52 -12.30
C THR A 227 -5.61 -5.49 -11.67
N ASP A 228 -4.42 -5.34 -12.20
CA ASP A 228 -3.62 -4.16 -11.94
C ASP A 228 -4.40 -2.91 -12.36
N SER A 229 -4.08 -1.78 -11.74
CA SER A 229 -4.67 -0.51 -12.16
C SER A 229 -4.13 -0.07 -13.52
N ASP A 230 -4.88 0.82 -14.18
CA ASP A 230 -4.31 1.62 -15.25
C ASP A 230 -3.08 2.38 -14.70
N PRO A 231 -2.06 2.67 -15.53
CA PRO A 231 -0.89 3.44 -15.11
C PRO A 231 -1.26 4.81 -14.54
N LEU A 232 -0.56 5.23 -13.49
CA LEU A 232 -0.77 6.51 -12.81
C LEU A 232 -0.06 7.64 -13.56
N LEU A 233 -0.53 7.96 -14.76
CA LEU A 233 0.04 9.01 -15.61
C LEU A 233 -0.46 10.38 -15.17
N GLU A 234 0.46 11.32 -15.00
CA GLU A 234 0.13 12.72 -14.70
C GLU A 234 -0.77 13.30 -15.77
N SER A 235 -1.89 13.86 -15.38
CA SER A 235 -2.85 14.50 -16.25
C SER A 235 -3.64 15.58 -15.51
N LYS A 236 -4.59 16.23 -16.19
CA LYS A 236 -5.44 17.28 -15.60
C LYS A 236 -6.89 16.95 -15.86
N ILE A 237 -7.69 17.10 -14.83
CA ILE A 237 -9.17 17.07 -14.92
C ILE A 237 -9.70 18.48 -14.63
N HIS A 238 -10.87 18.80 -15.13
CA HIS A 238 -11.54 20.06 -14.84
C HIS A 238 -12.63 19.84 -13.79
N ASN A 239 -12.62 20.65 -12.74
CA ASN A 239 -13.69 20.67 -11.76
C ASN A 239 -14.96 21.34 -12.33
N LYS A 240 -16.05 21.31 -11.55
CA LYS A 240 -17.33 21.94 -11.94
C LYS A 240 -17.23 23.46 -12.24
N ARG A 241 -16.18 24.11 -11.79
CA ARG A 241 -15.87 25.53 -12.02
C ARG A 241 -14.90 25.76 -13.19
N GLY A 242 -14.57 24.70 -13.98
CA GLY A 242 -13.63 24.77 -15.09
C GLY A 242 -12.15 24.88 -14.70
N GLN A 243 -11.81 24.80 -13.43
CA GLN A 243 -10.42 24.85 -12.98
C GLN A 243 -9.71 23.51 -13.23
N ALA A 244 -8.52 23.56 -13.82
CA ALA A 244 -7.69 22.39 -14.05
C ALA A 244 -7.07 21.89 -12.73
N ILE A 245 -7.37 20.67 -12.35
CA ILE A 245 -6.81 19.98 -11.17
C ILE A 245 -5.86 18.91 -11.66
N PRO A 246 -4.58 18.93 -11.24
CA PRO A 246 -3.65 17.85 -11.57
C PRO A 246 -4.03 16.58 -10.81
N ILE A 247 -4.02 15.44 -11.52
CA ILE A 247 -4.20 14.10 -10.96
C ILE A 247 -2.97 13.25 -11.26
N ASN A 248 -2.80 12.21 -10.45
CA ASN A 248 -1.69 11.27 -10.53
C ASN A 248 -0.31 11.96 -10.51
N LEU A 249 -0.16 12.94 -9.64
CA LEU A 249 1.04 13.75 -9.53
C LEU A 249 2.13 12.97 -8.77
N PRO A 250 3.24 12.54 -9.42
CA PRO A 250 4.35 11.89 -8.74
C PRO A 250 5.09 12.88 -7.84
N VAL A 251 5.28 12.53 -6.58
CA VAL A 251 5.94 13.39 -5.59
C VAL A 251 6.90 12.57 -4.74
N VAL A 252 7.97 13.21 -4.27
CA VAL A 252 8.75 12.70 -3.14
C VAL A 252 8.42 13.56 -1.94
N ALA A 253 7.80 12.95 -0.95
CA ALA A 253 7.31 13.62 0.25
C ALA A 253 8.07 13.17 1.49
N GLU A 254 8.20 14.09 2.45
CA GLU A 254 8.62 13.76 3.81
C GLU A 254 7.44 13.19 4.58
N VAL A 255 7.64 12.01 5.15
CA VAL A 255 6.70 11.31 6.00
C VAL A 255 7.17 11.42 7.45
N ILE A 256 6.38 12.10 8.25
CA ILE A 256 6.64 12.24 9.69
C ILE A 256 6.14 10.98 10.41
N ILE A 257 7.01 10.38 11.20
CA ILE A 257 6.66 9.35 12.17
C ILE A 257 6.51 10.01 13.54
N SER A 258 5.31 9.94 14.08
CA SER A 258 4.97 10.51 15.40
C SER A 258 4.30 9.50 16.32
N SER A 259 4.31 9.78 17.62
CA SER A 259 3.58 9.05 18.66
C SER A 259 3.02 10.03 19.68
N ARG A 260 2.05 9.62 20.50
CA ARG A 260 1.39 10.47 21.50
C ARG A 260 1.57 10.01 22.96
N PHE A 261 1.82 8.75 23.16
CA PHE A 261 1.81 8.16 24.49
C PHE A 261 3.15 8.38 25.25
N PRO A 262 3.16 8.47 26.60
CA PRO A 262 2.03 8.27 27.52
C PRO A 262 1.29 9.55 27.91
N ASP A 263 1.77 10.72 27.53
CA ASP A 263 1.29 12.03 28.01
C ASP A 263 0.36 12.74 27.01
N TYR A 264 -0.05 12.04 25.94
CA TYR A 264 -0.85 12.54 24.84
C TYR A 264 -0.21 13.65 24.00
N ILE A 265 0.93 14.21 24.42
CA ILE A 265 1.66 15.21 23.65
C ILE A 265 2.35 14.56 22.47
N ALA A 266 2.19 15.15 21.29
CA ALA A 266 2.83 14.66 20.07
C ALA A 266 4.36 14.62 20.19
N LYS A 267 4.96 13.48 19.84
CA LYS A 267 6.41 13.24 19.87
C LYS A 267 6.92 12.88 18.48
N TYR A 268 7.86 13.65 17.98
CA TYR A 268 8.58 13.33 16.75
C TYR A 268 9.51 12.13 16.97
N LYS A 269 9.50 11.21 16.02
CA LYS A 269 10.36 10.02 16.04
C LYS A 269 11.39 10.03 14.92
N ALA A 270 10.96 10.28 13.69
CA ALA A 270 11.81 10.31 12.52
C ALA A 270 11.08 10.91 11.31
N SER A 271 11.85 11.35 10.32
CA SER A 271 11.39 11.61 8.97
C SER A 271 11.86 10.51 8.03
N ILE A 272 11.01 10.14 7.11
CA ILE A 272 11.29 9.19 6.02
C ILE A 272 10.87 9.86 4.72
N TYR A 273 11.64 9.67 3.65
CA TYR A 273 11.31 10.20 2.34
C TYR A 273 10.77 9.08 1.45
N ALA A 274 9.60 9.29 0.89
CA ALA A 274 8.94 8.30 0.05
C ALA A 274 8.43 8.92 -1.25
N GLU A 275 8.62 8.19 -2.35
CA GLU A 275 7.96 8.49 -3.60
C GLU A 275 6.48 8.11 -3.47
N MET A 276 5.59 9.02 -3.78
CA MET A 276 4.14 8.88 -3.66
C MET A 276 3.44 9.44 -4.88
N VAL A 277 2.17 9.14 -5.02
CA VAL A 277 1.29 9.80 -5.99
C VAL A 277 0.21 10.57 -5.25
N ARG A 278 0.08 11.87 -5.55
CA ARG A 278 -1.00 12.73 -5.05
C ARG A 278 -2.17 12.78 -6.02
N ASN A 279 -3.36 12.98 -5.47
CA ASN A 279 -4.61 13.08 -6.22
C ASN A 279 -4.78 11.88 -7.17
N VAL A 280 -4.60 10.68 -6.63
CA VAL A 280 -4.69 9.45 -7.41
C VAL A 280 -6.09 9.33 -8.01
N GLN A 281 -6.13 9.07 -9.31
CA GLN A 281 -7.34 8.67 -10.02
C GLN A 281 -6.96 7.66 -11.09
N THR A 282 -7.42 6.42 -10.94
CA THR A 282 -7.13 5.33 -11.86
C THR A 282 -8.30 4.33 -11.92
N GLY A 283 -8.25 3.39 -12.83
CA GLY A 283 -9.23 2.32 -12.99
C GLY A 283 -8.62 0.94 -12.80
N PHE A 284 -9.42 0.00 -12.30
CA PHE A 284 -9.11 -1.42 -12.31
C PHE A 284 -10.40 -2.23 -12.49
N THR A 285 -10.27 -3.51 -12.81
CA THR A 285 -11.42 -4.41 -12.95
C THR A 285 -11.46 -5.40 -11.79
N LEU A 286 -12.63 -5.49 -11.18
CA LEU A 286 -12.98 -6.47 -10.16
C LEU A 286 -13.95 -7.48 -10.76
N SER A 287 -13.60 -8.77 -10.70
CA SER A 287 -14.44 -9.84 -11.28
C SER A 287 -14.57 -10.99 -10.30
N LEU A 288 -15.78 -11.49 -10.17
CA LEU A 288 -16.13 -12.64 -9.33
C LEU A 288 -16.81 -13.72 -10.15
N ASP A 289 -16.22 -14.90 -10.15
CA ASP A 289 -16.85 -16.12 -10.65
C ASP A 289 -17.73 -16.68 -9.53
N THR A 290 -19.02 -16.34 -9.58
CA THR A 290 -19.99 -16.74 -8.54
C THR A 290 -20.32 -18.23 -8.62
N GLU A 291 -20.23 -18.84 -9.80
CA GLU A 291 -20.41 -20.27 -9.97
C GLU A 291 -19.26 -21.03 -9.30
N MET A 292 -18.02 -20.70 -9.64
CA MET A 292 -16.84 -21.29 -9.00
C MET A 292 -16.87 -21.08 -7.47
N LEU A 293 -17.28 -19.89 -7.01
CA LEU A 293 -17.39 -19.60 -5.57
C LEU A 293 -18.33 -20.58 -4.86
N SER A 294 -19.44 -20.96 -5.51
CA SER A 294 -20.42 -21.92 -4.97
C SER A 294 -19.88 -23.35 -4.84
N TRP A 295 -18.82 -23.68 -5.59
CA TRP A 295 -18.19 -25.01 -5.55
C TRP A 295 -17.24 -25.19 -4.36
N PHE A 296 -16.81 -24.10 -3.72
CA PHE A 296 -15.97 -24.20 -2.53
C PHE A 296 -16.77 -24.62 -1.30
N LYS A 297 -16.35 -25.71 -0.70
CA LYS A 297 -16.92 -26.26 0.55
C LYS A 297 -15.85 -26.37 1.60
N HIS A 298 -16.11 -25.84 2.78
CA HIS A 298 -15.20 -25.96 3.91
C HIS A 298 -15.36 -27.32 4.60
N LYS A 299 -14.24 -27.93 5.00
CA LYS A 299 -14.22 -29.26 5.66
C LYS A 299 -15.05 -29.33 6.94
N GLN A 300 -15.11 -28.24 7.69
CA GLN A 300 -15.84 -28.12 8.96
C GLN A 300 -17.09 -27.23 8.87
N GLY A 301 -17.59 -26.98 7.67
CA GLY A 301 -18.84 -26.24 7.45
C GLY A 301 -18.77 -24.73 7.53
N MET A 302 -17.57 -24.12 7.60
CA MET A 302 -17.43 -22.65 7.55
C MET A 302 -18.03 -22.11 6.27
N LYS A 303 -18.73 -20.99 6.36
CA LYS A 303 -19.40 -20.33 5.24
C LYS A 303 -18.52 -19.20 4.68
N ILE A 304 -18.55 -19.03 3.37
CA ILE A 304 -17.94 -17.89 2.69
C ILE A 304 -18.81 -16.65 2.99
N PRO A 305 -18.21 -15.49 3.36
CA PRO A 305 -18.96 -14.35 3.88
C PRO A 305 -19.64 -13.49 2.79
N PHE A 306 -19.43 -13.79 1.51
CA PHE A 306 -20.03 -13.08 0.39
C PHE A 306 -20.38 -14.05 -0.76
N SER A 307 -21.39 -13.69 -1.54
CA SER A 307 -21.85 -14.41 -2.73
C SER A 307 -21.78 -13.55 -4.00
N ASN A 308 -21.57 -12.26 -3.85
CA ASN A 308 -21.54 -11.28 -4.93
C ASN A 308 -20.56 -10.13 -4.62
N LEU A 309 -20.30 -9.27 -5.64
CA LEU A 309 -19.37 -8.15 -5.49
C LEU A 309 -19.86 -7.06 -4.54
N ASP A 310 -21.18 -6.86 -4.40
CA ASP A 310 -21.72 -5.84 -3.47
C ASP A 310 -21.46 -6.23 -2.02
N GLU A 311 -21.71 -7.49 -1.67
CA GLU A 311 -21.40 -8.01 -0.34
C GLU A 311 -19.90 -7.94 -0.02
N LEU A 312 -19.03 -8.26 -0.99
CA LEU A 312 -17.59 -8.12 -0.82
C LEU A 312 -17.18 -6.67 -0.55
N LEU A 313 -17.71 -5.72 -1.32
CA LEU A 313 -17.42 -4.30 -1.13
C LEU A 313 -17.97 -3.77 0.19
N GLN A 314 -19.11 -4.28 0.66
CA GLN A 314 -19.66 -3.96 1.98
C GLN A 314 -18.76 -4.46 3.12
N ILE A 315 -18.19 -5.67 3.01
CA ILE A 315 -17.21 -6.21 3.96
C ILE A 315 -15.97 -5.28 4.02
N CYS A 316 -15.48 -4.84 2.87
CA CYS A 316 -14.37 -3.89 2.81
C CYS A 316 -14.71 -2.57 3.50
N GLN A 317 -15.93 -2.05 3.27
CA GLN A 317 -16.40 -0.80 3.86
C GLN A 317 -16.54 -0.93 5.39
N GLU A 318 -17.03 -2.05 5.91
CA GLU A 318 -17.15 -2.28 7.35
C GLU A 318 -15.78 -2.31 8.04
N PHE A 319 -14.81 -3.06 7.49
CA PHE A 319 -13.45 -3.08 8.02
C PHE A 319 -12.77 -1.69 7.95
N THR A 320 -13.05 -0.96 6.88
CA THR A 320 -12.57 0.42 6.73
C THR A 320 -13.15 1.37 7.78
N GLN A 321 -14.43 1.21 8.14
CA GLN A 321 -15.07 1.99 9.21
C GLN A 321 -14.41 1.72 10.56
N GLU A 322 -14.14 0.47 10.92
CA GLU A 322 -13.45 0.11 12.17
C GLU A 322 -12.04 0.75 12.26
N GLN A 323 -11.31 0.77 11.13
CA GLN A 323 -10.02 1.45 11.09
C GLN A 323 -10.16 2.97 11.19
N TRP A 324 -11.22 3.52 10.58
CA TRP A 324 -11.52 4.94 10.61
C TRP A 324 -11.81 5.42 12.02
N ASP A 325 -12.69 4.71 12.74
CA ASP A 325 -13.07 5.03 14.11
C ASP A 325 -11.86 4.96 15.05
N TYR A 326 -11.05 3.91 14.93
CA TYR A 326 -9.83 3.77 15.70
C TYR A 326 -8.79 4.89 15.45
N GLU A 327 -8.63 5.32 14.20
CA GLU A 327 -7.74 6.44 13.87
C GLU A 327 -8.35 7.78 14.28
N HIS A 328 -9.68 7.97 14.14
CA HIS A 328 -10.38 9.16 14.63
C HIS A 328 -10.09 9.39 16.11
N ASP A 329 -10.33 8.39 16.96
CA ASP A 329 -10.11 8.49 18.40
C ASP A 329 -8.65 8.83 18.73
N TYR A 330 -7.70 8.18 18.07
CA TYR A 330 -6.29 8.50 18.22
C TYR A 330 -5.97 9.98 17.93
N TRP A 331 -6.49 10.52 16.82
CA TRP A 331 -6.17 11.87 16.39
C TRP A 331 -6.91 12.95 17.19
N GLN A 332 -8.08 12.64 17.74
CA GLN A 332 -8.77 13.55 18.64
C GLN A 332 -8.05 13.73 19.98
N GLU A 333 -7.40 12.68 20.48
CA GLU A 333 -6.73 12.71 21.77
C GLU A 333 -5.29 13.28 21.72
N ILE A 334 -4.64 13.30 20.54
CA ILE A 334 -3.27 13.80 20.46
C ILE A 334 -3.19 15.32 20.58
N GLU A 335 -2.35 15.80 21.47
CA GLU A 335 -2.04 17.23 21.62
C GLU A 335 -0.92 17.65 20.66
N ASN A 336 -1.10 18.80 20.01
CA ASN A 336 -0.09 19.38 19.13
C ASN A 336 1.19 19.71 19.89
N ASN A 337 2.33 19.60 19.21
CA ASN A 337 3.63 19.99 19.77
C ASN A 337 4.43 20.80 18.73
N PRO A 338 4.36 22.14 18.77
CA PRO A 338 4.99 22.99 17.76
C PRO A 338 6.52 22.99 17.79
N LYS A 339 7.14 22.45 18.87
CA LYS A 339 8.59 22.45 19.07
C LYS A 339 9.19 21.05 19.21
N ALA A 340 8.53 20.01 18.69
CA ALA A 340 9.01 18.65 18.79
C ALA A 340 10.28 18.41 17.97
N SER A 341 11.45 18.49 18.60
CA SER A 341 12.75 18.22 17.95
C SER A 341 12.95 19.00 16.64
N GLY A 342 12.54 20.27 16.61
CA GLY A 342 12.67 21.14 15.43
C GLY A 342 11.57 20.98 14.37
N LYS A 343 10.58 20.13 14.61
CA LYS A 343 9.41 19.96 13.73
C LYS A 343 8.14 20.51 14.40
N ASN A 344 7.29 21.13 13.62
CA ASN A 344 5.96 21.52 14.07
C ASN A 344 4.99 20.34 13.89
N LEU A 345 4.63 19.71 15.00
CA LEU A 345 3.65 18.63 15.03
C LEU A 345 2.25 19.20 15.27
N ASP A 346 1.69 19.85 14.26
CA ASP A 346 0.30 20.32 14.22
C ASP A 346 -0.55 19.33 13.40
N PHE A 347 -1.55 18.72 14.06
CA PHE A 347 -2.43 17.73 13.45
C PHE A 347 -3.84 18.25 13.18
N ASN A 348 -4.07 19.55 13.14
CA ASN A 348 -5.40 20.12 12.90
C ASN A 348 -6.01 19.62 11.58
N TYR A 349 -5.23 19.60 10.48
CA TYR A 349 -5.68 19.04 9.20
C TYR A 349 -5.98 17.53 9.26
N ILE A 350 -5.29 16.79 10.12
CA ILE A 350 -5.52 15.36 10.27
C ILE A 350 -6.79 15.11 11.08
N ARG A 351 -7.05 15.92 12.13
CA ARG A 351 -8.33 15.87 12.86
C ARG A 351 -9.51 16.20 11.96
N GLU A 352 -9.42 17.28 11.18
CA GLU A 352 -10.42 17.65 10.18
C GLU A 352 -10.65 16.53 9.15
N PHE A 353 -9.58 15.87 8.69
CA PHE A 353 -9.67 14.74 7.77
C PHE A 353 -10.50 13.58 8.34
N TYR A 354 -10.39 13.29 9.63
CA TYR A 354 -11.12 12.20 10.31
C TYR A 354 -12.45 12.66 10.94
N GLU A 355 -12.82 13.93 10.85
CA GLU A 355 -14.05 14.47 11.44
C GLU A 355 -15.36 13.76 11.00
N PRO A 356 -15.53 13.32 9.71
CA PRO A 356 -16.75 12.62 9.33
C PRO A 356 -16.97 11.31 10.09
N GLU A 357 -18.15 11.14 10.71
CA GLU A 357 -18.53 9.90 11.43
C GLU A 357 -18.46 8.65 10.55
N LYS A 358 -18.76 8.79 9.25
CA LYS A 358 -18.66 7.70 8.27
C LYS A 358 -17.47 7.90 7.38
N SER A 359 -16.62 6.87 7.30
CA SER A 359 -15.51 6.85 6.38
C SER A 359 -15.98 7.01 4.93
N PRO A 360 -15.47 7.99 4.19
CA PRO A 360 -15.76 8.14 2.77
C PRO A 360 -14.95 7.18 1.89
N TYR A 361 -14.09 6.35 2.50
CA TYR A 361 -13.15 5.45 1.84
C TYR A 361 -13.63 4.01 1.86
N SER A 362 -13.09 3.20 0.97
CA SER A 362 -13.48 1.79 0.76
C SER A 362 -12.45 0.80 1.28
N LEU A 363 -11.18 1.19 1.33
CA LEU A 363 -10.05 0.42 1.86
C LEU A 363 -8.88 1.34 2.25
N ARG A 364 -7.91 0.79 2.96
CA ARG A 364 -6.61 1.40 3.18
C ARG A 364 -5.53 0.53 2.56
N LEU A 365 -4.72 1.09 1.64
CA LEU A 365 -3.74 0.37 0.84
C LEU A 365 -2.31 0.85 1.10
N GLY A 366 -1.37 -0.04 0.83
CA GLY A 366 0.04 0.26 0.73
C GLY A 366 0.75 0.48 2.05
N TRP A 367 1.96 1.00 1.96
CA TRP A 367 2.88 1.10 3.09
C TRP A 367 2.36 1.95 4.26
N GLY A 368 1.50 2.94 4.00
CA GLY A 368 0.92 3.82 5.02
C GLY A 368 -0.11 3.17 5.92
N SER A 369 -0.66 2.00 5.55
CA SER A 369 -1.78 1.35 6.24
C SER A 369 -1.45 0.94 7.69
N GLY A 370 -0.17 0.65 7.98
CA GLY A 370 0.26 0.25 9.32
C GLY A 370 -0.31 -1.11 9.77
N MET A 371 -0.07 -1.47 11.01
CA MET A 371 -0.51 -2.75 11.58
C MET A 371 -2.03 -2.91 11.55
N THR A 372 -2.78 -1.88 11.87
CA THR A 372 -4.25 -1.91 11.92
C THR A 372 -4.88 -2.11 10.53
N GLY A 373 -4.20 -1.70 9.46
CA GLY A 373 -4.68 -1.83 8.08
C GLY A 373 -4.26 -3.13 7.39
N THR A 374 -3.24 -3.82 7.89
CA THR A 374 -2.67 -5.01 7.24
C THR A 374 -2.85 -6.29 8.03
N THR A 375 -3.42 -6.22 9.24
CA THR A 375 -3.65 -7.38 10.12
C THR A 375 -5.03 -7.34 10.75
N ILE A 376 -5.34 -8.35 11.56
CA ILE A 376 -6.53 -8.40 12.41
C ILE A 376 -6.35 -7.69 13.76
N GLY A 377 -5.34 -6.82 13.87
CA GLY A 377 -4.91 -6.21 15.13
C GLY A 377 -6.04 -5.53 15.92
N LEU A 378 -7.07 -4.99 15.24
CA LEU A 378 -8.23 -4.38 15.89
C LEU A 378 -9.14 -5.39 16.62
N LEU A 379 -9.00 -6.70 16.38
CA LEU A 379 -9.72 -7.75 17.11
C LEU A 379 -8.94 -8.27 18.32
N LEU A 380 -7.64 -8.00 18.39
CA LEU A 380 -6.77 -8.45 19.47
C LEU A 380 -6.84 -7.50 20.66
N LYS A 381 -6.68 -8.03 21.86
CA LYS A 381 -6.57 -7.23 23.09
C LYS A 381 -5.34 -6.33 23.04
N ASP A 382 -5.44 -5.17 23.64
CA ASP A 382 -4.40 -4.13 23.64
C ASP A 382 -3.09 -4.64 24.23
N GLU A 383 -3.17 -5.36 25.35
CA GLU A 383 -2.00 -5.91 26.02
C GLU A 383 -1.24 -6.90 25.11
N LEU A 384 -1.98 -7.72 24.34
CA LEU A 384 -1.35 -8.65 23.40
C LEU A 384 -0.72 -7.90 22.22
N ARG A 385 -1.35 -6.85 21.71
CA ARG A 385 -0.75 -6.01 20.65
C ARG A 385 0.56 -5.38 21.11
N GLU A 386 0.63 -4.95 22.38
CA GLU A 386 1.85 -4.40 22.98
C GLU A 386 2.92 -5.46 23.13
N GLU A 387 2.57 -6.65 23.58
CA GLU A 387 3.48 -7.79 23.71
C GLU A 387 4.08 -8.20 22.35
N ILE A 388 3.25 -8.28 21.31
CA ILE A 388 3.68 -8.55 19.92
C ILE A 388 4.67 -7.47 19.46
N ARG A 389 4.35 -6.20 19.65
CA ARG A 389 5.23 -5.07 19.28
C ARG A 389 6.59 -5.19 19.97
N ASP A 390 6.59 -5.44 21.28
CA ASP A 390 7.82 -5.49 22.07
C ASP A 390 8.68 -6.70 21.69
N THR A 391 8.06 -7.84 21.44
CA THR A 391 8.72 -9.07 20.98
C THR A 391 9.33 -8.89 19.58
N CYS A 392 8.67 -8.14 18.70
CA CYS A 392 9.20 -7.82 17.37
C CYS A 392 10.36 -6.77 17.39
N GLY A 393 10.91 -6.49 18.55
CA GLY A 393 12.10 -5.64 18.72
C GLY A 393 11.82 -4.12 18.77
N LEU A 394 10.54 -3.73 18.80
CA LEU A 394 10.13 -2.33 18.96
C LEU A 394 9.79 -2.01 20.41
N LYS A 395 10.61 -2.49 21.36
CA LYS A 395 10.40 -2.29 22.80
C LYS A 395 10.03 -0.84 23.12
N ALA A 396 8.85 -0.67 23.65
CA ALA A 396 8.30 0.63 23.98
C ALA A 396 7.34 0.55 25.17
N PRO A 397 7.87 0.20 26.39
CA PRO A 397 7.04 0.11 27.58
C PRO A 397 6.23 1.37 27.81
N GLY A 398 4.96 1.23 28.14
CA GLY A 398 4.07 2.36 28.34
C GLY A 398 3.53 3.03 27.08
N PHE A 399 3.88 2.57 25.88
CA PHE A 399 3.26 3.03 24.64
C PHE A 399 2.22 2.03 24.15
N GLU A 400 1.11 2.53 23.62
CA GLU A 400 0.10 1.71 22.93
C GLU A 400 0.66 1.01 21.69
N ALA A 401 -0.06 0.03 21.15
CA ALA A 401 0.26 -0.64 19.90
C ALA A 401 -0.88 -0.49 18.87
N PRO A 402 -0.57 0.08 17.68
CA PRO A 402 0.72 0.51 17.17
C PRO A 402 1.27 1.79 17.83
N LYS A 403 2.58 1.81 18.11
CA LYS A 403 3.25 2.91 18.81
C LYS A 403 3.21 4.24 18.07
N SER A 404 3.22 4.22 16.74
CA SER A 404 3.40 5.43 15.94
C SER A 404 2.49 5.46 14.72
N ARG A 405 2.24 6.68 14.24
CA ARG A 405 1.50 6.96 13.01
C ARG A 405 2.40 7.63 11.99
N ARG A 406 1.99 7.56 10.71
CA ARG A 406 2.66 8.18 9.56
C ARG A 406 1.77 9.25 8.98
N THR A 407 2.28 10.46 8.90
CA THR A 407 1.62 11.59 8.25
C THR A 407 2.56 12.22 7.25
N VAL A 408 2.02 12.89 6.25
CA VAL A 408 2.79 13.47 5.15
C VAL A 408 2.66 14.98 5.18
N ILE A 409 3.79 15.67 5.03
CA ILE A 409 3.82 17.12 4.94
C ILE A 409 3.47 17.60 3.52
N ASN A 410 2.98 18.84 3.44
CA ASN A 410 2.84 19.58 2.20
C ASN A 410 4.13 20.40 1.90
N PRO A 411 4.22 21.13 0.76
CA PRO A 411 5.38 21.97 0.44
C PRO A 411 5.69 23.07 1.46
N ASN A 412 4.70 23.47 2.26
CA ASN A 412 4.88 24.49 3.30
C ASN A 412 5.36 23.91 4.64
N GLY A 413 5.67 22.61 4.71
CA GLY A 413 6.10 21.91 5.93
C GLY A 413 4.95 21.58 6.89
N GLU A 414 3.68 21.78 6.50
CA GLU A 414 2.52 21.46 7.32
C GLU A 414 2.15 19.97 7.19
N ILE A 415 1.82 19.31 8.28
CA ILE A 415 1.28 17.95 8.29
C ILE A 415 -0.15 18.00 7.73
N LYS A 416 -0.37 17.38 6.55
CA LYS A 416 -1.64 17.56 5.81
C LYS A 416 -2.28 16.27 5.32
N PHE A 417 -1.54 15.18 5.15
CA PHE A 417 -2.09 13.99 4.55
C PHE A 417 -1.85 12.75 5.40
N VAL A 418 -2.79 11.81 5.33
CA VAL A 418 -2.65 10.44 5.82
C VAL A 418 -2.59 9.51 4.60
N PRO A 419 -1.51 8.71 4.44
CA PRO A 419 -1.37 7.88 3.25
C PRO A 419 -2.25 6.63 3.30
N GLY A 420 -2.64 6.17 2.11
CA GLY A 420 -3.20 4.85 1.90
C GLY A 420 -4.72 4.76 1.85
N TRP A 421 -5.47 5.78 2.22
CA TRP A 421 -6.94 5.78 2.11
C TRP A 421 -7.39 5.86 0.65
N VAL A 422 -8.17 4.85 0.19
CA VAL A 422 -8.67 4.77 -1.18
C VAL A 422 -10.19 4.65 -1.20
N LYS A 423 -10.80 5.36 -2.15
CA LYS A 423 -12.24 5.32 -2.42
C LYS A 423 -12.50 4.61 -3.73
N PHE A 424 -13.45 3.68 -3.72
CA PHE A 424 -13.93 2.99 -4.90
C PHE A 424 -15.25 3.58 -5.38
N LYS A 425 -15.37 3.71 -6.69
CA LYS A 425 -16.60 4.08 -7.36
C LYS A 425 -16.81 3.13 -8.54
N THR A 426 -17.91 2.40 -8.54
CA THR A 426 -18.28 1.57 -9.68
C THR A 426 -18.58 2.46 -10.89
N LEU A 427 -17.95 2.13 -12.02
CA LEU A 427 -18.25 2.72 -13.32
C LEU A 427 -19.22 1.77 -14.05
N TYR A 428 -20.27 2.32 -14.59
CA TYR A 428 -21.28 1.59 -15.36
C TYR A 428 -20.79 1.34 -16.79
#